data_b9bea3b60fbc491728fb026e9ce0cdd0
#
_entry.id   b9bea3b60fbc491728fb026e9ce0cdd0
#
_cell.length_a   1.000
_cell.length_b   1.000
_cell.length_c   1.000
_cell.angle_alpha   90.00
_cell.angle_beta   90.00
_cell.angle_gamma   90.00
#
_symmetry.space_group_name_H-M   'P 1'
#
loop_
_entity.id
_entity.type
_entity.pdbx_description
1 polymer ?
#
loop_
_entity_poly.entity_id
_entity_poly.type
_entity_poly.pdbx_seq_one_letter_code
_entity_poly.pdbx_strand_id
1 'polypeptide(L)'
;EQIGLYYVHRAEAGRAIEETMGVLAELVEAGKIAGIGLSEVSAATLRRAHAVHPVAAVQSEYSLTTRDIEAEVLPACRELGIAFVAYSPLGRGLLSGTLDRDKLAESDFRRNAPRFGAGALEDNNARLDTLRSIADRREATPSQVALAWVLAKGAFAIPGTKRLGY
;
A
#
# COMPACT_ATOMS: atom_id res chain seq x y z
N GLU A 1 -20.29 -13.06 -16.21
CA GLU A 1 -19.21 -12.90 -15.23
C GLU A 1 -19.13 -11.45 -14.76
N GLN A 2 -18.86 -11.24 -13.45
CA GLN A 2 -18.73 -9.94 -12.82
C GLN A 2 -17.37 -9.85 -12.11
N ILE A 3 -16.68 -8.72 -12.24
CA ILE A 3 -15.46 -8.43 -11.48
C ILE A 3 -15.88 -7.90 -10.10
N GLY A 4 -15.41 -8.52 -9.00
CA GLY A 4 -15.77 -8.12 -7.65
C GLY A 4 -15.30 -6.71 -7.27
N LEU A 5 -14.06 -6.35 -7.63
CA LEU A 5 -13.47 -5.04 -7.36
C LEU A 5 -12.54 -4.64 -8.51
N TYR A 6 -12.84 -3.51 -9.14
CA TYR A 6 -12.05 -2.97 -10.25
C TYR A 6 -11.29 -1.72 -9.83
N TYR A 7 -9.96 -1.73 -9.99
CA TYR A 7 -9.11 -0.62 -9.60
C TYR A 7 -8.70 0.28 -10.75
N VAL A 8 -8.81 1.59 -10.54
CA VAL A 8 -8.05 2.58 -11.32
C VAL A 8 -6.63 2.62 -10.76
N HIS A 9 -5.66 2.04 -11.49
CA HIS A 9 -4.28 1.89 -11.00
C HIS A 9 -3.58 3.25 -10.76
N ARG A 10 -3.85 4.25 -11.64
CA ARG A 10 -3.43 5.65 -11.47
C ARG A 10 -4.48 6.57 -12.07
N ALA A 11 -4.78 7.66 -11.38
CA ALA A 11 -5.56 8.74 -11.97
C ALA A 11 -4.77 9.35 -13.14
N GLU A 12 -5.45 9.57 -14.26
CA GLU A 12 -4.84 10.16 -15.44
C GLU A 12 -4.60 11.66 -15.23
N ALA A 13 -3.37 12.12 -15.49
CA ALA A 13 -3.06 13.54 -15.39
C ALA A 13 -3.86 14.35 -16.44
N GLY A 14 -4.51 15.43 -16.00
CA GLY A 14 -5.31 16.28 -16.87
C GLY A 14 -6.75 15.81 -17.11
N ARG A 15 -7.16 14.63 -16.65
CA ARG A 15 -8.54 14.17 -16.66
C ARG A 15 -9.19 14.36 -15.29
N ALA A 16 -10.39 14.90 -15.26
CA ALA A 16 -11.15 14.99 -14.02
C ALA A 16 -11.51 13.59 -13.51
N ILE A 17 -11.30 13.33 -12.22
CA ILE A 17 -11.61 12.02 -11.62
C ILE A 17 -13.11 11.69 -11.74
N GLU A 18 -13.96 12.70 -11.76
CA GLU A 18 -15.40 12.58 -11.92
C GLU A 18 -15.80 11.94 -13.25
N GLU A 19 -15.08 12.24 -14.34
CA GLU A 19 -15.32 11.61 -15.65
C GLU A 19 -15.02 10.11 -15.59
N THR A 20 -13.88 9.75 -15.01
CA THR A 20 -13.50 8.35 -14.82
C THR A 20 -14.52 7.61 -13.95
N MET A 21 -14.94 8.24 -12.86
CA MET A 21 -15.92 7.65 -11.94
C MET A 21 -17.30 7.50 -12.59
N GLY A 22 -17.72 8.44 -13.45
CA GLY A 22 -18.98 8.33 -14.21
C GLY A 22 -19.02 7.08 -15.08
N VAL A 23 -17.96 6.83 -15.87
CA VAL A 23 -17.84 5.60 -16.68
C VAL A 23 -17.86 4.33 -15.84
N LEU A 24 -17.17 4.35 -14.69
CA LEU A 24 -17.15 3.18 -13.80
C LEU A 24 -18.49 2.93 -13.11
N ALA A 25 -19.23 3.99 -12.81
CA ALA A 25 -20.61 3.88 -12.28
C ALA A 25 -21.53 3.17 -13.28
N GLU A 26 -21.44 3.52 -14.57
CA GLU A 26 -22.19 2.81 -15.63
C GLU A 26 -21.84 1.31 -15.69
N LEU A 27 -20.56 0.96 -15.47
CA LEU A 27 -20.15 -0.46 -15.41
C LEU A 27 -20.68 -1.18 -14.18
N VAL A 28 -20.84 -0.49 -13.05
CA VAL A 28 -21.50 -1.04 -11.84
C VAL A 28 -22.99 -1.27 -12.13
N GLU A 29 -23.68 -0.27 -12.69
CA GLU A 29 -25.10 -0.36 -13.07
C GLU A 29 -25.35 -1.50 -14.08
N ALA A 30 -24.43 -1.67 -15.05
CA ALA A 30 -24.49 -2.76 -16.02
C ALA A 30 -24.12 -4.13 -15.42
N GLY A 31 -23.79 -4.24 -14.13
CA GLY A 31 -23.42 -5.47 -13.44
C GLY A 31 -22.08 -6.07 -13.90
N LYS A 32 -21.21 -5.29 -14.54
CA LYS A 32 -19.89 -5.74 -15.02
C LYS A 32 -18.85 -5.77 -13.89
N ILE A 33 -18.92 -4.80 -12.99
CA ILE A 33 -18.10 -4.70 -11.79
C ILE A 33 -19.00 -4.52 -10.57
N ALA A 34 -18.59 -5.04 -9.41
CA ALA A 34 -19.38 -4.92 -8.18
C ALA A 34 -18.94 -3.74 -7.32
N GLY A 35 -17.68 -3.31 -7.46
CA GLY A 35 -17.13 -2.18 -6.70
C GLY A 35 -15.96 -1.52 -7.41
N ILE A 36 -15.72 -0.26 -7.05
CA ILE A 36 -14.66 0.58 -7.61
C ILE A 36 -13.57 0.78 -6.55
N GLY A 37 -12.31 0.55 -6.94
CA GLY A 37 -11.13 0.88 -6.16
C GLY A 37 -10.30 1.97 -6.83
N LEU A 38 -9.60 2.76 -6.03
CA LEU A 38 -8.62 3.74 -6.49
C LEU A 38 -7.23 3.43 -5.93
N SER A 39 -6.19 3.83 -6.64
CA SER A 39 -4.81 3.63 -6.19
C SER A 39 -4.01 4.92 -6.26
N GLU A 40 -3.26 5.22 -5.18
CA GLU A 40 -2.35 6.36 -5.08
C GLU A 40 -3.03 7.71 -5.37
N VAL A 41 -4.20 7.94 -4.77
CA VAL A 41 -4.93 9.21 -4.88
C VAL A 41 -4.81 10.03 -3.59
N SER A 42 -4.87 11.36 -3.71
CA SER A 42 -4.97 12.24 -2.56
C SER A 42 -6.35 12.15 -1.88
N ALA A 43 -6.43 12.56 -0.62
CA ALA A 43 -7.71 12.63 0.10
C ALA A 43 -8.73 13.53 -0.60
N ALA A 44 -8.29 14.64 -1.20
CA ALA A 44 -9.16 15.53 -1.98
C ALA A 44 -9.72 14.82 -3.23
N THR A 45 -8.88 14.11 -3.99
CA THR A 45 -9.32 13.34 -5.16
C THR A 45 -10.26 12.21 -4.75
N LEU A 46 -9.96 11.52 -3.62
CA LEU A 46 -10.81 10.46 -3.09
C LEU A 46 -12.22 10.96 -2.75
N ARG A 47 -12.33 12.10 -2.08
CA ARG A 47 -13.64 12.70 -1.73
C ARG A 47 -14.45 13.08 -2.97
N ARG A 48 -13.80 13.67 -3.97
CA ARG A 48 -14.45 14.01 -5.26
C ARG A 48 -14.93 12.75 -5.99
N ALA A 49 -14.10 11.73 -6.06
CA ALA A 49 -14.46 10.44 -6.65
C ALA A 49 -15.66 9.80 -5.94
N HIS A 50 -15.60 9.73 -4.60
CA HIS A 50 -16.63 9.12 -3.76
C HIS A 50 -17.98 9.86 -3.85
N ALA A 51 -17.96 11.17 -4.13
CA ALA A 51 -19.18 11.96 -4.32
C ALA A 51 -19.91 11.63 -5.64
N VAL A 52 -19.21 11.11 -6.65
CA VAL A 52 -19.83 10.65 -7.91
C VAL A 52 -20.43 9.25 -7.75
N HIS A 53 -19.65 8.33 -7.20
CA HIS A 53 -20.07 6.96 -6.91
C HIS A 53 -19.26 6.42 -5.74
N PRO A 54 -19.84 5.62 -4.83
CA PRO A 54 -19.12 5.04 -3.71
C PRO A 54 -17.84 4.31 -4.14
N VAL A 55 -16.71 4.69 -3.54
CA VAL A 55 -15.43 3.99 -3.67
C VAL A 55 -15.38 2.92 -2.59
N ALA A 56 -15.15 1.67 -2.97
CA ALA A 56 -15.10 0.54 -2.05
C ALA A 56 -13.74 0.42 -1.35
N ALA A 57 -12.64 0.70 -2.06
CA ALA A 57 -11.31 0.56 -1.52
C ALA A 57 -10.32 1.57 -2.11
N VAL A 58 -9.31 1.94 -1.30
CA VAL A 58 -8.12 2.69 -1.74
C VAL A 58 -6.89 1.85 -1.49
N GLN A 59 -6.01 1.75 -2.48
CA GLN A 59 -4.73 1.07 -2.35
C GLN A 59 -3.59 2.09 -2.44
N SER A 60 -2.72 2.13 -1.40
CA SER A 60 -1.51 2.96 -1.39
C SER A 60 -0.35 2.26 -0.69
N GLU A 61 0.90 2.73 -0.96
CA GLU A 61 2.07 2.24 -0.25
C GLU A 61 1.93 2.58 1.24
N TYR A 62 1.98 1.56 2.10
CA TYR A 62 1.90 1.76 3.54
C TYR A 62 2.69 0.72 4.31
N SER A 63 3.60 1.19 5.15
CA SER A 63 4.45 0.36 5.99
C SER A 63 5.01 1.17 7.16
N LEU A 64 5.76 0.54 8.04
CA LEU A 64 6.52 1.25 9.09
C LEU A 64 7.47 2.33 8.55
N THR A 65 7.93 2.20 7.29
CA THR A 65 8.87 3.13 6.65
C THR A 65 8.23 4.07 5.62
N THR A 66 6.93 3.94 5.35
CA THR A 66 6.16 4.81 4.43
C THR A 66 4.83 5.10 5.08
N ARG A 67 4.68 6.31 5.66
CA ARG A 67 3.54 6.66 6.52
C ARG A 67 2.81 7.93 6.09
N ASP A 68 3.13 8.47 4.91
CA ASP A 68 2.60 9.75 4.42
C ASP A 68 1.06 9.78 4.37
N ILE A 69 0.44 8.64 4.09
CA ILE A 69 -1.02 8.51 4.01
C ILE A 69 -1.74 8.70 5.36
N GLU A 70 -1.02 8.62 6.47
CA GLU A 70 -1.61 8.79 7.80
C GLU A 70 -2.13 10.22 8.05
N ALA A 71 -1.57 11.21 7.35
CA ALA A 71 -1.94 12.60 7.52
C ALA A 71 -3.36 12.91 7.00
N GLU A 72 -3.73 12.36 5.84
CA GLU A 72 -4.96 12.76 5.16
C GLU A 72 -5.75 11.57 4.57
N VAL A 73 -5.09 10.66 3.84
CA VAL A 73 -5.78 9.59 3.09
C VAL A 73 -6.42 8.58 4.02
N LEU A 74 -5.68 8.10 5.02
CA LEU A 74 -6.21 7.11 5.96
C LEU A 74 -7.35 7.65 6.82
N PRO A 75 -7.30 8.91 7.35
CA PRO A 75 -8.46 9.56 7.95
C PRO A 75 -9.66 9.66 7.01
N ALA A 76 -9.46 10.08 5.75
CA ALA A 76 -10.54 10.17 4.77
C ALA A 76 -11.19 8.81 4.48
N CYS A 77 -10.39 7.73 4.37
CA CYS A 77 -10.92 6.39 4.20
C CYS A 77 -11.81 5.98 5.38
N ARG A 78 -11.39 6.27 6.62
CA ARG A 78 -12.18 5.96 7.82
C ARG A 78 -13.49 6.74 7.89
N GLU A 79 -13.45 8.03 7.56
CA GLU A 79 -14.61 8.90 7.54
C GLU A 79 -15.65 8.44 6.51
N LEU A 80 -15.19 8.02 5.33
CA LEU A 80 -16.04 7.62 4.20
C LEU A 80 -16.42 6.12 4.23
N GLY A 81 -15.93 5.34 5.20
CA GLY A 81 -16.17 3.90 5.26
C GLY A 81 -15.48 3.10 4.14
N ILE A 82 -14.37 3.61 3.62
CA ILE A 82 -13.61 3.03 2.50
C ILE A 82 -12.53 2.10 3.06
N ALA A 83 -12.44 0.87 2.52
CA ALA A 83 -11.39 -0.07 2.88
C ALA A 83 -10.02 0.45 2.41
N PHE A 84 -9.01 0.36 3.28
CA PHE A 84 -7.65 0.73 2.92
C PHE A 84 -6.77 -0.51 2.71
N VAL A 85 -6.11 -0.59 1.55
CA VAL A 85 -5.25 -1.71 1.14
C VAL A 85 -3.81 -1.23 1.05
N ALA A 86 -2.94 -1.81 1.88
CA ALA A 86 -1.53 -1.48 1.99
C ALA A 86 -0.70 -2.36 1.03
N TYR A 87 -0.18 -1.79 -0.05
CA TYR A 87 0.83 -2.48 -0.83
C TYR A 87 2.24 -2.20 -0.30
N SER A 88 3.20 -3.08 -0.61
CA SER A 88 4.56 -3.04 -0.07
C SER A 88 4.64 -2.92 1.46
N PRO A 89 3.82 -3.65 2.24
CA PRO A 89 3.77 -3.51 3.70
C PRO A 89 5.07 -3.89 4.39
N LEU A 90 5.98 -4.58 3.68
CA LEU A 90 7.33 -4.92 4.13
C LEU A 90 8.41 -3.96 3.60
N GLY A 91 8.03 -2.75 3.11
CA GLY A 91 8.97 -1.76 2.60
C GLY A 91 9.82 -2.30 1.45
N ARG A 92 9.24 -3.11 0.56
CA ARG A 92 9.92 -3.79 -0.57
C ARG A 92 11.05 -4.71 -0.11
N GLY A 93 10.89 -5.33 1.05
CA GLY A 93 11.86 -6.26 1.65
C GLY A 93 12.76 -5.63 2.73
N LEU A 94 12.78 -4.32 2.89
CA LEU A 94 13.57 -3.66 3.94
C LEU A 94 13.19 -4.18 5.33
N LEU A 95 11.89 -4.27 5.63
CA LEU A 95 11.37 -4.69 6.93
C LEU A 95 11.43 -6.21 7.18
N SER A 96 11.99 -6.98 6.23
CA SER A 96 12.28 -8.40 6.47
C SER A 96 13.48 -8.61 7.39
N GLY A 97 14.34 -7.60 7.53
CA GLY A 97 15.58 -7.69 8.28
C GLY A 97 16.69 -8.55 7.61
N THR A 98 16.41 -9.06 6.40
CA THR A 98 17.32 -9.94 5.64
C THR A 98 17.75 -9.37 4.29
N LEU A 99 17.37 -8.11 4.00
CA LEU A 99 17.74 -7.47 2.76
C LEU A 99 19.25 -7.19 2.72
N ASP A 100 19.90 -7.79 1.74
CA ASP A 100 21.30 -7.56 1.43
C ASP A 100 21.37 -6.96 0.02
N ARG A 101 21.82 -5.70 -0.08
CA ARG A 101 21.89 -4.96 -1.34
C ARG A 101 22.84 -5.62 -2.34
N ASP A 102 23.93 -6.20 -1.84
CA ASP A 102 24.97 -6.77 -2.71
C ASP A 102 24.50 -8.08 -3.37
N LYS A 103 23.50 -8.73 -2.78
CA LYS A 103 22.83 -9.92 -3.34
C LYS A 103 21.68 -9.61 -4.27
N LEU A 104 21.31 -8.33 -4.46
CA LEU A 104 20.30 -7.96 -5.43
C LEU A 104 20.84 -8.11 -6.86
N ALA A 105 20.03 -8.63 -7.78
CA ALA A 105 20.37 -8.69 -9.19
C ALA A 105 20.69 -7.28 -9.73
N GLU A 106 21.53 -7.19 -10.76
CA GLU A 106 21.89 -5.89 -11.37
C GLU A 106 20.68 -5.14 -11.91
N SER A 107 19.69 -5.86 -12.42
CA SER A 107 18.42 -5.33 -12.93
C SER A 107 17.41 -4.98 -11.83
N ASP A 108 17.72 -5.22 -10.54
CA ASP A 108 16.78 -4.95 -9.46
C ASP A 108 16.65 -3.44 -9.23
N PHE A 109 15.44 -2.91 -9.43
CA PHE A 109 15.15 -1.47 -9.30
C PHE A 109 15.52 -0.90 -7.92
N ARG A 110 15.57 -1.74 -6.88
CA ARG A 110 15.94 -1.33 -5.53
C ARG A 110 17.37 -0.80 -5.45
N ARG A 111 18.26 -1.25 -6.32
CA ARG A 111 19.65 -0.74 -6.38
C ARG A 111 19.72 0.76 -6.65
N ASN A 112 18.75 1.28 -7.39
CA ASN A 112 18.68 2.69 -7.81
C ASN A 112 17.66 3.51 -7.01
N ALA A 113 16.92 2.90 -6.10
CA ALA A 113 15.93 3.61 -5.30
C ALA A 113 16.60 4.29 -4.09
N PRO A 114 16.33 5.58 -3.81
CA PRO A 114 17.00 6.36 -2.78
C PRO A 114 17.02 5.70 -1.39
N ARG A 115 15.93 5.04 -1.00
CA ARG A 115 15.81 4.36 0.31
C ARG A 115 16.75 3.17 0.50
N PHE A 116 17.38 2.70 -0.58
CA PHE A 116 18.35 1.60 -0.58
C PHE A 116 19.77 2.05 -0.90
N GLY A 117 20.02 3.36 -1.02
CA GLY A 117 21.36 3.93 -1.12
C GLY A 117 22.19 3.60 0.13
N ALA A 118 23.54 3.59 0.01
CA ALA A 118 24.42 3.13 1.08
C ALA A 118 24.17 3.85 2.42
N GLY A 119 24.12 5.19 2.46
CA GLY A 119 23.83 5.94 3.68
C GLY A 119 22.41 5.73 4.21
N ALA A 120 21.41 5.64 3.32
CA ALA A 120 20.02 5.39 3.72
C ALA A 120 19.82 3.98 4.31
N LEU A 121 20.61 2.99 3.87
CA LEU A 121 20.56 1.63 4.43
C LEU A 121 21.14 1.59 5.85
N GLU A 122 22.19 2.33 6.13
CA GLU A 122 22.76 2.42 7.48
C GLU A 122 21.76 3.03 8.46
N ASP A 123 21.14 4.17 8.11
CA ASP A 123 20.09 4.81 8.90
C ASP A 123 18.87 3.90 9.09
N ASN A 124 18.47 3.20 8.04
CA ASN A 124 17.35 2.27 8.09
C ASN A 124 17.69 1.03 8.94
N ASN A 125 18.93 0.53 8.93
CA ASN A 125 19.35 -0.59 9.76
C ASN A 125 19.22 -0.26 11.26
N ALA A 126 19.58 0.95 11.69
CA ALA A 126 19.38 1.38 13.09
C ALA A 126 17.88 1.34 13.50
N ARG A 127 16.99 1.72 12.59
CA ARG A 127 15.52 1.61 12.81
C ARG A 127 15.06 0.15 12.83
N LEU A 128 15.70 -0.73 12.04
CA LEU A 128 15.42 -2.16 12.02
C LEU A 128 15.84 -2.86 13.32
N ASP A 129 16.81 -2.35 14.05
CA ASP A 129 17.22 -2.95 15.34
C ASP A 129 16.09 -2.87 16.39
N THR A 130 15.33 -1.78 16.39
CA THR A 130 14.13 -1.69 17.22
C THR A 130 13.08 -2.73 16.80
N LEU A 131 12.85 -2.90 15.48
CA LEU A 131 11.92 -3.89 14.97
C LEU A 131 12.37 -5.33 15.31
N ARG A 132 13.67 -5.65 15.18
CA ARG A 132 14.26 -6.93 15.57
C ARG A 132 14.08 -7.20 17.06
N SER A 133 14.39 -6.22 17.91
CA SER A 133 14.21 -6.34 19.35
C SER A 133 12.76 -6.62 19.77
N ILE A 134 11.78 -6.02 19.05
CA ILE A 134 10.35 -6.32 19.27
C ILE A 134 10.04 -7.74 18.81
N ALA A 135 10.54 -8.14 17.64
CA ALA A 135 10.32 -9.46 17.08
C ALA A 135 10.85 -10.56 18.01
N ASP A 136 12.07 -10.41 18.52
CA ASP A 136 12.69 -11.35 19.46
C ASP A 136 11.86 -11.49 20.75
N ARG A 137 11.40 -10.39 21.35
CA ARG A 137 10.54 -10.43 22.55
C ARG A 137 9.18 -11.08 22.31
N ARG A 138 8.74 -11.15 21.05
CA ARG A 138 7.46 -11.73 20.65
C ARG A 138 7.60 -13.12 20.02
N GLU A 139 8.80 -13.67 19.99
CA GLU A 139 9.10 -14.96 19.31
C GLU A 139 8.59 -14.96 17.86
N ALA A 140 8.77 -13.83 17.17
CA ALA A 140 8.26 -13.58 15.82
C ALA A 140 9.38 -13.08 14.90
N THR A 141 9.13 -13.07 13.61
CA THR A 141 10.05 -12.44 12.64
C THR A 141 9.77 -10.94 12.50
N PRO A 142 10.75 -10.12 12.09
CA PRO A 142 10.54 -8.71 11.77
C PRO A 142 9.40 -8.49 10.77
N SER A 143 9.27 -9.36 9.76
CA SER A 143 8.18 -9.32 8.79
C SER A 143 6.81 -9.51 9.44
N GLN A 144 6.67 -10.46 10.36
CA GLN A 144 5.42 -10.69 11.08
C GLN A 144 5.02 -9.49 11.94
N VAL A 145 5.99 -8.88 12.64
CA VAL A 145 5.73 -7.66 13.43
C VAL A 145 5.33 -6.49 12.52
N ALA A 146 6.01 -6.31 11.38
CA ALA A 146 5.67 -5.26 10.42
C ALA A 146 4.27 -5.44 9.83
N LEU A 147 3.87 -6.66 9.47
CA LEU A 147 2.52 -6.97 9.00
C LEU A 147 1.47 -6.78 10.09
N ALA A 148 1.73 -7.27 11.30
CA ALA A 148 0.84 -7.07 12.45
C ALA A 148 0.58 -5.58 12.72
N TRP A 149 1.60 -4.73 12.57
CA TRP A 149 1.46 -3.29 12.72
C TRP A 149 0.51 -2.70 11.64
N VAL A 150 0.64 -3.10 10.37
CA VAL A 150 -0.27 -2.65 9.29
C VAL A 150 -1.71 -3.07 9.59
N LEU A 151 -1.91 -4.33 9.99
CA LEU A 151 -3.24 -4.85 10.34
C LEU A 151 -3.84 -4.12 11.55
N ALA A 152 -3.03 -3.81 12.56
CA ALA A 152 -3.47 -3.05 13.74
C ALA A 152 -3.90 -1.61 13.41
N LYS A 153 -3.47 -1.06 12.26
CA LYS A 153 -3.95 0.23 11.73
C LYS A 153 -5.30 0.14 11.01
N GLY A 154 -5.88 -1.06 10.90
CA GLY A 154 -7.14 -1.31 10.20
C GLY A 154 -6.98 -1.39 8.68
N ALA A 155 -5.76 -1.63 8.19
CA ALA A 155 -5.47 -1.78 6.76
C ALA A 155 -5.42 -3.25 6.36
N PHE A 156 -5.78 -3.57 5.12
CA PHE A 156 -5.57 -4.88 4.51
C PHE A 156 -4.16 -4.92 3.91
N ALA A 157 -3.31 -5.83 4.37
CA ALA A 157 -1.96 -5.97 3.86
C ALA A 157 -1.91 -6.93 2.67
N ILE A 158 -1.23 -6.53 1.58
CA ILE A 158 -0.98 -7.37 0.40
C ILE A 158 0.53 -7.57 0.19
N PRO A 159 1.20 -8.39 1.04
CA PRO A 159 2.63 -8.64 0.93
C PRO A 159 2.94 -9.50 -0.29
N GLY A 160 3.95 -9.08 -1.08
CA GLY A 160 4.50 -9.91 -2.16
C GLY A 160 5.51 -10.91 -1.62
N THR A 161 5.53 -12.13 -2.18
CA THR A 161 6.54 -13.15 -1.90
C THR A 161 6.92 -13.93 -3.16
N LYS A 162 8.15 -14.45 -3.17
CA LYS A 162 8.66 -15.39 -4.20
C LYS A 162 8.97 -16.77 -3.64
N ARG A 163 8.72 -17.00 -2.35
CA ARG A 163 9.05 -18.25 -1.65
C ARG A 163 7.82 -18.87 -1.04
N LEU A 164 7.65 -20.18 -1.21
CA LEU A 164 6.51 -20.94 -0.68
C LEU A 164 6.48 -21.01 0.85
N GLY A 165 7.62 -20.88 1.50
CA GLY A 165 7.75 -20.96 2.96
C GLY A 165 7.42 -19.66 3.73
N TYR A 166 6.94 -18.62 3.02
CA TYR A 166 6.60 -17.32 3.64
C TYR A 166 5.09 -17.17 3.76
#